data_73ca34a46d1245a44fb39c30df3d4e28
#
_entry.id   73ca34a46d1245a44fb39c30df3d4e28
#
_cell.length_a   1.000
_cell.length_b   1.000
_cell.length_c   1.000
_cell.angle_alpha   90.00
_cell.angle_beta   90.00
_cell.angle_gamma   90.00
#
_symmetry.space_group_name_H-M   'P 1'
#
loop_
_entity.id
_entity.type
_entity.pdbx_description
1 polymer ?
#
loop_
_entity_poly.entity_id
_entity_poly.type
_entity_poly.pdbx_seq_one_letter_code
_entity_poly.pdbx_strand_id
1 'polypeptide(L)'
;MSELFDSDPQEEELPEIEQGAPLIRVRGLKNGFGSQIVHEGLDLDVRKGEILGVVGGSGTGKSVLMRSIIGLQKPMEGDVTVFGESMIDRSEDEATAIRKRWGILFQGGALFSTLTVAENVQVPLREFYGKLSQSLLDEIAAYKVVMSGLNADAGPKYPSELSGGMKKRAGLARALALDPELLFLDEPTAGLDPIGAAAFDELTSELQKTLGLTVFLITHDLDTLYAICDRVAVLADKKVIAIGTIEELLATDHPWIQEYFNGPRGRAAVATIERNKAEG
;
A
#
# COMPACT_ATOMS: atom_id res chain seq x y z
N MET A 1 1.12 31.11 33.89
CA MET A 1 0.42 30.47 32.78
C MET A 1 1.46 30.03 31.75
N SER A 2 2.40 29.16 32.19
CA SER A 2 3.54 28.69 31.39
C SER A 2 4.06 27.35 31.93
N GLU A 3 3.17 26.36 32.11
CA GLU A 3 3.53 25.00 32.53
C GLU A 3 2.53 24.00 31.94
N LEU A 4 2.43 23.92 30.60
CA LEU A 4 1.58 22.96 29.92
C LEU A 4 2.23 22.32 28.67
N PHE A 5 3.56 22.38 28.59
CA PHE A 5 4.29 21.50 27.68
C PHE A 5 5.21 20.63 28.54
N ASP A 6 4.59 19.64 29.19
CA ASP A 6 5.32 18.49 29.70
C ASP A 6 5.98 17.83 28.51
N SER A 7 7.31 17.74 28.55
CA SER A 7 8.13 17.16 27.50
C SER A 7 7.64 15.73 27.20
N ASP A 8 7.08 15.53 26.00
CA ASP A 8 6.93 14.21 25.41
C ASP A 8 8.28 13.48 25.50
N PRO A 9 8.31 12.19 25.88
CA PRO A 9 9.52 11.40 25.79
C PRO A 9 10.05 11.55 24.36
N GLN A 10 11.35 11.88 24.23
CA GLN A 10 12.04 12.13 22.96
C GLN A 10 11.63 11.02 21.99
N GLU A 11 10.76 11.34 21.02
CA GLU A 11 10.56 10.47 19.86
C GLU A 11 11.94 10.43 19.19
N GLU A 12 12.62 9.27 19.26
CA GLU A 12 13.81 9.04 18.47
C GLU A 12 13.41 9.23 17.00
N GLU A 13 13.89 10.31 16.42
CA GLU A 13 13.69 10.56 14.98
C GLU A 13 14.34 9.42 14.21
N LEU A 14 13.48 8.60 13.59
CA LEU A 14 13.96 7.54 12.71
C LEU A 14 14.74 8.16 11.55
N PRO A 15 15.82 7.50 11.08
CA PRO A 15 16.71 8.07 10.08
C PRO A 15 15.96 8.45 8.80
N GLU A 16 16.26 9.62 8.26
CA GLU A 16 15.78 10.03 6.94
C GLU A 16 16.41 9.14 5.86
N ILE A 17 15.58 8.58 5.01
CA ILE A 17 16.01 7.77 3.88
C ILE A 17 16.06 8.64 2.63
N GLU A 18 17.18 8.65 1.91
CA GLU A 18 17.34 9.39 0.67
C GLU A 18 16.39 8.88 -0.42
N GLN A 19 15.98 9.79 -1.31
CA GLN A 19 15.13 9.45 -2.46
C GLN A 19 15.79 8.35 -3.30
N GLY A 20 15.02 7.31 -3.66
CA GLY A 20 15.49 6.17 -4.42
C GLY A 20 16.29 5.12 -3.63
N ALA A 21 16.66 5.39 -2.37
CA ALA A 21 17.20 4.37 -1.48
C ALA A 21 16.09 3.39 -1.01
N PRO A 22 16.43 2.15 -0.62
CA PRO A 22 15.43 1.19 -0.16
C PRO A 22 14.72 1.65 1.12
N LEU A 23 13.42 1.91 1.04
CA LEU A 23 12.54 2.17 2.18
C LEU A 23 12.09 0.87 2.86
N ILE A 24 11.85 -0.17 2.04
CA ILE A 24 11.60 -1.54 2.51
C ILE A 24 12.72 -2.42 1.95
N ARG A 25 13.29 -3.24 2.82
CA ARG A 25 14.27 -4.25 2.43
C ARG A 25 13.88 -5.59 3.03
N VAL A 26 13.75 -6.60 2.18
CA VAL A 26 13.47 -7.99 2.56
C VAL A 26 14.67 -8.84 2.13
N ARG A 27 15.20 -9.68 3.03
CA ARG A 27 16.35 -10.53 2.74
C ARG A 27 16.11 -11.95 3.24
N GLY A 28 16.29 -12.92 2.34
CA GLY A 28 16.23 -14.33 2.65
C GLY A 28 14.90 -14.79 3.25
N LEU A 29 13.81 -14.09 2.96
CA LEU A 29 12.52 -14.33 3.62
C LEU A 29 12.00 -15.72 3.35
N LYS A 30 11.66 -16.45 4.43
CA LYS A 30 10.98 -17.73 4.38
C LYS A 30 9.67 -17.66 5.16
N ASN A 31 8.59 -17.96 4.48
CA ASN A 31 7.24 -17.99 5.02
C ASN A 31 6.56 -19.31 4.73
N GLY A 32 5.69 -19.74 5.64
CA GLY A 32 4.90 -20.93 5.44
C GLY A 32 3.80 -21.11 6.48
N PHE A 33 2.97 -22.11 6.27
CA PHE A 33 1.89 -22.53 7.17
C PHE A 33 2.01 -24.04 7.37
N GLY A 34 2.40 -24.46 8.57
CA GLY A 34 2.71 -25.86 8.83
C GLY A 34 3.85 -26.36 7.93
N SER A 35 3.59 -27.38 7.12
CA SER A 35 4.56 -27.94 6.17
C SER A 35 4.58 -27.24 4.81
N GLN A 36 3.62 -26.35 4.54
CA GLN A 36 3.54 -25.66 3.25
C GLN A 36 4.38 -24.39 3.25
N ILE A 37 5.51 -24.39 2.52
CA ILE A 37 6.36 -23.22 2.33
C ILE A 37 5.81 -22.38 1.18
N VAL A 38 5.56 -21.09 1.48
CA VAL A 38 5.03 -20.09 0.54
C VAL A 38 6.17 -19.26 -0.07
N HIS A 39 7.12 -18.81 0.75
CA HIS A 39 8.33 -18.13 0.28
C HIS A 39 9.56 -18.85 0.82
N GLU A 40 10.64 -18.87 0.04
CA GLU A 40 11.90 -19.53 0.40
C GLU A 40 13.09 -18.77 -0.16
N GLY A 41 13.77 -18.01 0.69
CA GLY A 41 14.90 -17.17 0.31
C GLY A 41 14.48 -16.02 -0.61
N LEU A 42 13.36 -15.33 -0.28
CA LEU A 42 12.86 -14.20 -1.05
C LEU A 42 13.57 -12.91 -0.66
N ASP A 43 14.09 -12.20 -1.67
CA ASP A 43 14.66 -10.86 -1.55
C ASP A 43 13.81 -9.84 -2.29
N LEU A 44 13.65 -8.63 -1.70
CA LEU A 44 12.91 -7.53 -2.31
C LEU A 44 13.41 -6.19 -1.76
N ASP A 45 13.55 -5.20 -2.64
CA ASP A 45 13.76 -3.80 -2.27
C ASP A 45 12.66 -2.92 -2.85
N VAL A 46 12.02 -2.11 -2.00
CA VAL A 46 11.11 -1.03 -2.39
C VAL A 46 11.81 0.31 -2.14
N ARG A 47 11.98 1.12 -3.18
CA ARG A 47 12.70 2.39 -3.11
C ARG A 47 11.80 3.50 -2.59
N LYS A 48 12.36 4.44 -1.83
CA LYS A 48 11.62 5.63 -1.39
C LYS A 48 11.07 6.40 -2.59
N GLY A 49 9.80 6.72 -2.55
CA GLY A 49 9.10 7.55 -3.55
C GLY A 49 8.68 6.80 -4.81
N GLU A 50 8.79 5.46 -4.88
CA GLU A 50 8.27 4.69 -6.02
C GLU A 50 6.88 4.09 -5.75
N ILE A 51 6.16 3.79 -6.80
CA ILE A 51 5.03 2.86 -6.80
C ILE A 51 5.55 1.50 -7.28
N LEU A 52 5.73 0.56 -6.36
CA LEU A 52 6.11 -0.80 -6.70
C LEU A 52 4.87 -1.68 -6.82
N GLY A 53 4.59 -2.18 -8.02
CA GLY A 53 3.58 -3.21 -8.25
C GLY A 53 4.12 -4.59 -7.86
N VAL A 54 3.28 -5.43 -7.24
CA VAL A 54 3.62 -6.83 -6.89
C VAL A 54 2.61 -7.75 -7.54
N VAL A 55 3.08 -8.57 -8.47
CA VAL A 55 2.25 -9.48 -9.25
C VAL A 55 2.68 -10.93 -9.05
N GLY A 56 1.84 -11.86 -9.47
CA GLY A 56 2.11 -13.29 -9.42
C GLY A 56 0.82 -14.08 -9.48
N GLY A 57 0.90 -15.35 -9.79
CA GLY A 57 -0.24 -16.25 -9.85
C GLY A 57 -1.04 -16.32 -8.55
N SER A 58 -2.23 -16.90 -8.57
CA SER A 58 -3.00 -17.15 -7.36
C SER A 58 -2.22 -18.08 -6.41
N GLY A 59 -2.18 -17.72 -5.13
CA GLY A 59 -1.48 -18.51 -4.11
C GLY A 59 0.03 -18.34 -4.06
N THR A 60 0.66 -17.48 -4.87
CA THR A 60 2.12 -17.18 -4.79
C THR A 60 2.55 -16.47 -3.52
N GLY A 61 1.60 -16.01 -2.68
CA GLY A 61 1.92 -15.43 -1.38
C GLY A 61 2.04 -13.91 -1.36
N LYS A 62 1.54 -13.15 -2.35
CA LYS A 62 1.60 -11.68 -2.37
C LYS A 62 1.12 -11.04 -1.05
N SER A 63 -0.08 -11.40 -0.61
CA SER A 63 -0.61 -10.88 0.68
C SER A 63 0.14 -11.43 1.90
N VAL A 64 0.76 -12.62 1.80
CA VAL A 64 1.64 -13.18 2.85
C VAL A 64 2.91 -12.34 2.97
N LEU A 65 3.52 -11.96 1.84
CA LEU A 65 4.67 -11.07 1.79
C LEU A 65 4.34 -9.73 2.44
N MET A 66 3.24 -9.09 2.02
CA MET A 66 2.80 -7.82 2.62
C MET A 66 2.58 -7.96 4.14
N ARG A 67 1.89 -9.03 4.59
CA ARG A 67 1.67 -9.27 6.03
C ARG A 67 2.97 -9.43 6.82
N SER A 68 4.00 -10.02 6.21
CA SER A 68 5.32 -10.11 6.86
C SER A 68 6.01 -8.76 6.92
N ILE A 69 5.90 -7.93 5.88
CA ILE A 69 6.48 -6.57 5.87
C ILE A 69 5.84 -5.70 6.95
N ILE A 70 4.51 -5.74 7.09
CA ILE A 70 3.79 -4.93 8.09
C ILE A 70 3.77 -5.55 9.51
N GLY A 71 4.47 -6.69 9.70
CA GLY A 71 4.60 -7.33 11.01
C GLY A 71 3.37 -8.13 11.48
N LEU A 72 2.37 -8.36 10.61
CA LEU A 72 1.20 -9.20 10.93
C LEU A 72 1.47 -10.69 10.84
N GLN A 73 2.59 -11.08 10.24
CA GLN A 73 3.05 -12.46 10.15
C GLN A 73 4.55 -12.52 10.40
N LYS A 74 4.97 -13.21 11.46
CA LYS A 74 6.39 -13.44 11.71
C LYS A 74 6.93 -14.45 10.69
N PRO A 75 7.99 -14.11 9.93
CA PRO A 75 8.63 -15.05 9.01
C PRO A 75 9.31 -16.18 9.80
N MET A 76 9.51 -17.33 9.13
CA MET A 76 10.25 -18.47 9.67
C MET A 76 11.75 -18.21 9.66
N GLU A 77 12.26 -17.55 8.61
CA GLU A 77 13.65 -17.16 8.40
C GLU A 77 13.73 -15.86 7.60
N GLY A 78 14.87 -15.20 7.64
CA GLY A 78 15.14 -13.96 6.91
C GLY A 78 14.88 -12.71 7.73
N ASP A 79 15.08 -11.56 7.11
CA ASP A 79 14.91 -10.25 7.75
C ASP A 79 14.05 -9.32 6.88
N VAL A 80 13.31 -8.43 7.56
CA VAL A 80 12.50 -7.37 6.97
C VAL A 80 12.84 -6.06 7.66
N THR A 81 13.35 -5.08 6.93
CA THR A 81 13.53 -3.73 7.43
C THR A 81 12.59 -2.76 6.73
N VAL A 82 12.02 -1.83 7.49
CA VAL A 82 11.19 -0.73 7.00
C VAL A 82 11.69 0.56 7.64
N PHE A 83 11.89 1.60 6.85
CA PHE A 83 12.52 2.86 7.29
C PHE A 83 13.91 2.66 7.92
N GLY A 84 14.67 1.67 7.45
CA GLY A 84 15.98 1.31 8.01
C GLY A 84 15.95 0.44 9.26
N GLU A 85 14.77 0.16 9.79
CA GLU A 85 14.53 -0.50 11.05
C GLU A 85 14.01 -1.94 10.86
N SER A 86 14.59 -2.94 11.54
CA SER A 86 14.12 -4.33 11.45
C SER A 86 12.71 -4.47 12.02
N MET A 87 11.85 -5.22 11.36
CA MET A 87 10.48 -5.54 11.79
C MET A 87 10.41 -6.82 12.63
N ILE A 88 11.54 -7.46 12.87
CA ILE A 88 11.61 -8.75 13.57
C ILE A 88 12.10 -8.52 15.00
N ASP A 89 11.46 -9.18 15.96
CA ASP A 89 11.82 -9.21 17.39
C ASP A 89 11.89 -7.81 18.06
N ARG A 90 10.96 -6.91 17.69
CA ARG A 90 10.80 -5.59 18.31
C ARG A 90 9.84 -5.61 19.49
N SER A 91 10.03 -4.66 20.39
CA SER A 91 9.01 -4.29 21.36
C SER A 91 7.79 -3.67 20.68
N GLU A 92 6.65 -3.67 21.34
CA GLU A 92 5.41 -3.09 20.79
C GLU A 92 5.54 -1.57 20.59
N ASP A 93 6.27 -0.87 21.48
CA ASP A 93 6.48 0.57 21.37
C ASP A 93 7.33 0.95 20.13
N GLU A 94 8.44 0.23 19.87
CA GLU A 94 9.26 0.40 18.67
C GLU A 94 8.48 0.10 17.39
N ALA A 95 7.68 -0.96 17.39
CA ALA A 95 6.82 -1.30 16.26
C ALA A 95 5.75 -0.24 16.01
N THR A 96 5.23 0.37 17.07
CA THR A 96 4.23 1.44 17.03
C THR A 96 4.78 2.70 16.35
N ALA A 97 6.02 3.11 16.67
CA ALA A 97 6.67 4.25 16.03
C ALA A 97 6.77 4.08 14.50
N ILE A 98 7.10 2.87 14.03
CA ILE A 98 7.15 2.57 12.60
C ILE A 98 5.75 2.54 11.99
N ARG A 99 4.77 1.92 12.67
CA ARG A 99 3.38 1.78 12.18
C ARG A 99 2.68 3.12 11.99
N LYS A 100 3.03 4.17 12.73
CA LYS A 100 2.51 5.53 12.52
C LYS A 100 2.84 6.09 11.14
N ARG A 101 3.94 5.64 10.52
CA ARG A 101 4.47 6.17 9.26
C ARG A 101 3.90 5.47 8.03
N TRP A 102 3.03 4.49 8.16
CA TRP A 102 2.39 3.84 7.03
C TRP A 102 0.88 3.77 7.13
N GLY A 103 0.24 3.69 5.96
CA GLY A 103 -1.18 3.41 5.82
C GLY A 103 -1.42 2.10 5.10
N ILE A 104 -2.54 1.44 5.38
CA ILE A 104 -2.89 0.17 4.76
C ILE A 104 -4.32 0.19 4.26
N LEU A 105 -4.49 -0.07 2.96
CA LEU A 105 -5.77 -0.38 2.34
C LEU A 105 -5.81 -1.89 2.06
N PHE A 106 -6.52 -2.64 2.89
CA PHE A 106 -6.78 -4.06 2.67
C PHE A 106 -7.84 -4.28 1.60
N GLN A 107 -7.84 -5.45 1.00
CA GLN A 107 -8.85 -5.89 0.03
C GLN A 107 -10.27 -5.61 0.56
N GLY A 108 -11.11 -4.99 -0.27
CA GLY A 108 -12.47 -4.62 0.11
C GLY A 108 -12.62 -3.41 1.04
N GLY A 109 -11.51 -2.70 1.37
CA GLY A 109 -11.50 -1.52 2.24
C GLY A 109 -11.43 -1.84 3.73
N ALA A 110 -11.86 -3.02 4.18
CA ALA A 110 -11.84 -3.49 5.57
C ALA A 110 -12.34 -2.46 6.60
N LEU A 111 -13.42 -1.73 6.28
CA LEU A 111 -14.02 -0.75 7.16
C LEU A 111 -14.76 -1.41 8.33
N PHE A 112 -14.72 -0.78 9.50
CA PHE A 112 -15.57 -1.15 10.62
C PHE A 112 -17.03 -0.83 10.28
N SER A 113 -17.86 -1.86 10.15
CA SER A 113 -19.25 -1.75 9.67
C SER A 113 -20.17 -0.97 10.60
N THR A 114 -19.81 -0.87 11.88
CA THR A 114 -20.55 -0.15 12.91
C THR A 114 -20.15 1.32 13.07
N LEU A 115 -19.13 1.76 12.33
CA LEU A 115 -18.63 3.13 12.33
C LEU A 115 -18.96 3.82 11.01
N THR A 116 -19.24 5.10 11.06
CA THR A 116 -19.36 5.95 9.86
C THR A 116 -18.02 6.05 9.13
N VAL A 117 -18.00 6.61 7.92
CA VAL A 117 -16.76 6.87 7.18
C VAL A 117 -15.82 7.77 7.98
N ALA A 118 -16.33 8.88 8.54
CA ALA A 118 -15.53 9.79 9.36
C ALA A 118 -14.96 9.09 10.59
N GLU A 119 -15.76 8.32 11.31
CA GLU A 119 -15.28 7.55 12.46
C GLU A 119 -14.25 6.49 12.07
N ASN A 120 -14.38 5.81 10.91
CA ASN A 120 -13.36 4.90 10.39
C ASN A 120 -12.02 5.62 10.17
N VAL A 121 -12.04 6.85 9.62
CA VAL A 121 -10.82 7.67 9.45
C VAL A 121 -10.23 8.08 10.79
N GLN A 122 -11.07 8.31 11.81
CA GLN A 122 -10.62 8.70 13.16
C GLN A 122 -10.01 7.54 13.96
N VAL A 123 -10.23 6.27 13.58
CA VAL A 123 -9.69 5.12 14.32
C VAL A 123 -8.18 5.22 14.53
N PRO A 124 -7.34 5.33 13.49
CA PRO A 124 -5.90 5.45 13.71
C PRO A 124 -5.51 6.73 14.46
N LEU A 125 -6.21 7.83 14.26
CA LEU A 125 -5.95 9.08 15.01
C LEU A 125 -6.17 8.90 16.51
N ARG A 126 -7.24 8.21 16.90
CA ARG A 126 -7.53 7.90 18.32
C ARG A 126 -6.56 6.91 18.92
N GLU A 127 -6.12 5.94 18.15
CA GLU A 127 -5.13 4.93 18.53
C GLU A 127 -3.78 5.59 18.88
N PHE A 128 -3.28 6.41 17.97
CA PHE A 128 -1.92 6.96 18.07
C PHE A 128 -1.83 8.34 18.73
N TYR A 129 -2.92 9.13 18.75
CA TYR A 129 -2.97 10.48 19.29
C TYR A 129 -4.13 10.66 20.29
N GLY A 130 -4.21 9.78 21.28
CA GLY A 130 -5.35 9.62 22.20
C GLY A 130 -5.90 10.87 22.93
N LYS A 131 -5.29 12.07 22.74
CA LYS A 131 -5.70 13.33 23.38
C LYS A 131 -6.25 14.39 22.41
N LEU A 132 -6.51 14.04 21.15
CA LEU A 132 -7.08 14.99 20.20
C LEU A 132 -8.53 15.34 20.55
N SER A 133 -8.91 16.64 20.39
CA SER A 133 -10.29 17.05 20.58
C SER A 133 -11.19 16.46 19.49
N GLN A 134 -12.48 16.26 19.80
CA GLN A 134 -13.45 15.73 18.81
C GLN A 134 -13.54 16.65 17.58
N SER A 135 -13.51 17.97 17.76
CA SER A 135 -13.54 18.94 16.66
C SER A 135 -12.37 18.74 15.70
N LEU A 136 -11.15 18.54 16.22
CA LEU A 136 -9.96 18.32 15.40
C LEU A 136 -10.03 16.97 14.67
N LEU A 137 -10.51 15.91 15.35
CA LEU A 137 -10.74 14.61 14.71
C LEU A 137 -11.73 14.71 13.55
N ASP A 138 -12.81 15.49 13.71
CA ASP A 138 -13.85 15.69 12.68
C ASP A 138 -13.27 16.47 11.49
N GLU A 139 -12.46 17.50 11.74
CA GLU A 139 -11.81 18.30 10.69
C GLU A 139 -10.80 17.45 9.89
N ILE A 140 -9.95 16.70 10.57
CA ILE A 140 -8.98 15.80 9.89
C ILE A 140 -9.75 14.76 9.08
N ALA A 141 -10.78 14.14 9.65
CA ALA A 141 -11.55 13.12 8.94
C ALA A 141 -12.24 13.70 7.69
N ALA A 142 -12.85 14.87 7.79
CA ALA A 142 -13.48 15.54 6.66
C ALA A 142 -12.46 15.84 5.54
N TYR A 143 -11.26 16.32 5.89
CA TYR A 143 -10.19 16.57 4.94
C TYR A 143 -9.72 15.27 4.24
N LYS A 144 -9.49 14.19 5.00
CA LYS A 144 -9.04 12.91 4.44
C LYS A 144 -10.10 12.24 3.55
N VAL A 145 -11.37 12.39 3.90
CA VAL A 145 -12.51 11.93 3.07
C VAL A 145 -12.46 12.62 1.70
N VAL A 146 -12.32 13.93 1.65
CA VAL A 146 -12.25 14.68 0.38
C VAL A 146 -10.95 14.34 -0.37
N MET A 147 -9.81 14.25 0.32
CA MET A 147 -8.52 13.86 -0.26
C MET A 147 -8.57 12.49 -0.94
N SER A 148 -9.36 11.55 -0.44
CA SER A 148 -9.56 10.23 -1.07
C SER A 148 -10.53 10.25 -2.27
N GLY A 149 -10.97 11.42 -2.71
CA GLY A 149 -11.90 11.60 -3.84
C GLY A 149 -13.35 11.27 -3.52
N LEU A 150 -13.72 11.26 -2.24
CA LEU A 150 -15.14 11.20 -1.81
C LEU A 150 -15.70 12.60 -1.65
N ASN A 151 -17.01 12.73 -1.87
CA ASN A 151 -17.72 13.96 -1.49
C ASN A 151 -17.78 14.07 0.04
N ALA A 152 -17.80 15.28 0.57
CA ALA A 152 -17.85 15.54 2.01
C ALA A 152 -19.08 14.90 2.69
N ASP A 153 -20.21 14.76 1.97
CA ASP A 153 -21.44 14.11 2.44
C ASP A 153 -21.27 12.59 2.69
N ALA A 154 -20.15 12.00 2.29
CA ALA A 154 -19.84 10.60 2.60
C ALA A 154 -19.42 10.40 4.08
N GLY A 155 -18.90 11.44 4.75
CA GLY A 155 -18.41 11.34 6.12
C GLY A 155 -19.39 10.71 7.12
N PRO A 156 -20.66 11.14 7.19
CA PRO A 156 -21.65 10.58 8.11
C PRO A 156 -22.26 9.23 7.68
N LYS A 157 -21.96 8.72 6.47
CA LYS A 157 -22.53 7.45 5.97
C LYS A 157 -21.83 6.24 6.60
N TYR A 158 -22.58 5.17 6.78
CA TYR A 158 -22.04 3.86 7.17
C TYR A 158 -21.57 3.08 5.94
N PRO A 159 -20.64 2.12 6.12
CA PRO A 159 -20.16 1.28 5.01
C PRO A 159 -21.27 0.57 4.23
N SER A 160 -22.41 0.24 4.86
CA SER A 160 -23.55 -0.38 4.21
C SER A 160 -24.24 0.53 3.17
N GLU A 161 -24.06 1.85 3.29
CA GLU A 161 -24.67 2.88 2.41
C GLU A 161 -23.74 3.24 1.23
N LEU A 162 -22.54 2.66 1.17
CA LEU A 162 -21.51 2.97 0.18
C LEU A 162 -21.49 1.96 -0.96
N SER A 163 -21.24 2.44 -2.17
CA SER A 163 -20.83 1.59 -3.29
C SER A 163 -19.47 0.92 -3.04
N GLY A 164 -19.12 -0.10 -3.83
CA GLY A 164 -17.81 -0.76 -3.73
C GLY A 164 -16.64 0.22 -3.87
N GLY A 165 -16.71 1.12 -4.86
CA GLY A 165 -15.70 2.16 -5.06
C GLY A 165 -15.63 3.16 -3.90
N MET A 166 -16.76 3.59 -3.37
CA MET A 166 -16.79 4.47 -2.19
C MET A 166 -16.17 3.79 -0.96
N LYS A 167 -16.41 2.48 -0.74
CA LYS A 167 -15.78 1.73 0.37
C LYS A 167 -14.26 1.73 0.26
N LYS A 168 -13.72 1.55 -0.96
CA LYS A 168 -12.27 1.59 -1.21
C LYS A 168 -11.68 2.97 -0.96
N ARG A 169 -12.35 4.03 -1.44
CA ARG A 169 -11.95 5.42 -1.16
C ARG A 169 -12.02 5.76 0.32
N ALA A 170 -13.04 5.29 1.06
CA ALA A 170 -13.12 5.46 2.50
C ALA A 170 -11.99 4.68 3.24
N GLY A 171 -11.65 3.48 2.77
CA GLY A 171 -10.48 2.73 3.25
C GLY A 171 -9.16 3.46 2.98
N LEU A 172 -9.04 4.11 1.81
CA LEU A 172 -7.89 4.96 1.47
C LEU A 172 -7.83 6.20 2.38
N ALA A 173 -8.97 6.87 2.64
CA ALA A 173 -9.04 8.00 3.58
C ALA A 173 -8.52 7.61 4.97
N ARG A 174 -8.91 6.42 5.47
CA ARG A 174 -8.40 5.88 6.73
C ARG A 174 -6.91 5.58 6.67
N ALA A 175 -6.42 5.01 5.57
CA ALA A 175 -5.00 4.72 5.39
C ALA A 175 -4.15 6.00 5.37
N LEU A 176 -4.71 7.12 4.91
CA LEU A 176 -4.05 8.43 4.85
C LEU A 176 -4.19 9.24 6.16
N ALA A 177 -4.89 8.74 7.18
CA ALA A 177 -5.26 9.51 8.36
C ALA A 177 -4.07 10.07 9.16
N LEU A 178 -2.95 9.34 9.20
CA LEU A 178 -1.74 9.69 9.94
C LEU A 178 -0.67 10.39 9.08
N ASP A 179 -1.00 10.87 7.88
CA ASP A 179 -0.03 11.43 6.92
C ASP A 179 1.17 10.49 6.68
N PRO A 180 0.93 9.25 6.22
CA PRO A 180 1.96 8.25 6.09
C PRO A 180 3.00 8.63 5.01
N GLU A 181 4.20 8.05 5.12
CA GLU A 181 5.24 8.08 4.07
C GLU A 181 5.18 6.85 3.16
N LEU A 182 4.56 5.77 3.65
CA LEU A 182 4.43 4.49 2.96
C LEU A 182 2.97 4.04 2.93
N LEU A 183 2.48 3.66 1.76
CA LEU A 183 1.12 3.19 1.58
C LEU A 183 1.12 1.76 1.03
N PHE A 184 0.44 0.86 1.73
CA PHE A 184 0.18 -0.50 1.27
C PHE A 184 -1.22 -0.60 0.68
N LEU A 185 -1.33 -1.08 -0.56
CA LEU A 185 -2.59 -1.25 -1.26
C LEU A 185 -2.74 -2.72 -1.69
N ASP A 186 -3.71 -3.43 -1.13
CA ASP A 186 -4.00 -4.83 -1.49
C ASP A 186 -5.25 -4.88 -2.37
N GLU A 187 -5.05 -5.10 -3.68
CA GLU A 187 -6.09 -5.18 -4.71
C GLU A 187 -7.05 -3.98 -4.68
N PRO A 188 -6.54 -2.73 -4.78
CA PRO A 188 -7.36 -1.53 -4.58
C PRO A 188 -8.45 -1.37 -5.63
N THR A 189 -8.21 -1.75 -6.88
CA THR A 189 -9.15 -1.62 -8.00
C THR A 189 -10.05 -2.84 -8.22
N ALA A 190 -9.78 -3.97 -7.52
CA ALA A 190 -10.54 -5.20 -7.70
C ALA A 190 -12.05 -4.99 -7.46
N GLY A 191 -12.87 -5.40 -8.45
CA GLY A 191 -14.34 -5.26 -8.39
C GLY A 191 -14.87 -3.87 -8.70
N LEU A 192 -14.03 -2.92 -9.12
CA LEU A 192 -14.47 -1.67 -9.73
C LEU A 192 -14.74 -1.89 -11.22
N ASP A 193 -15.61 -1.03 -11.78
CA ASP A 193 -15.71 -0.90 -13.22
C ASP A 193 -14.44 -0.22 -13.79
N PRO A 194 -14.17 -0.32 -15.09
CA PRO A 194 -12.93 0.22 -15.68
C PRO A 194 -12.74 1.72 -15.45
N ILE A 195 -13.80 2.52 -15.46
CA ILE A 195 -13.74 3.97 -15.23
C ILE A 195 -13.37 4.25 -13.79
N GLY A 196 -14.02 3.54 -12.85
CA GLY A 196 -13.75 3.64 -11.43
C GLY A 196 -12.34 3.18 -11.05
N ALA A 197 -11.81 2.14 -11.71
CA ALA A 197 -10.46 1.65 -11.54
C ALA A 197 -9.44 2.70 -12.02
N ALA A 198 -9.57 3.21 -13.24
CA ALA A 198 -8.70 4.26 -13.78
C ALA A 198 -8.69 5.52 -12.91
N ALA A 199 -9.87 5.97 -12.44
CA ALA A 199 -9.97 7.12 -11.54
C ALA A 199 -9.36 6.87 -10.14
N PHE A 200 -9.28 5.61 -9.69
CA PHE A 200 -8.58 5.25 -8.45
C PHE A 200 -7.05 5.24 -8.66
N ASP A 201 -6.60 4.75 -9.79
CA ASP A 201 -5.18 4.74 -10.18
C ASP A 201 -4.65 6.16 -10.34
N GLU A 202 -5.36 7.03 -11.05
CA GLU A 202 -5.02 8.44 -11.20
C GLU A 202 -4.88 9.12 -9.84
N LEU A 203 -5.88 8.97 -8.95
CA LEU A 203 -5.84 9.48 -7.58
C LEU A 203 -4.61 8.96 -6.81
N THR A 204 -4.30 7.67 -6.92
CA THR A 204 -3.14 7.07 -6.26
C THR A 204 -1.83 7.68 -6.75
N SER A 205 -1.69 7.87 -8.07
CA SER A 205 -0.52 8.52 -8.68
C SER A 205 -0.40 10.00 -8.27
N GLU A 206 -1.51 10.74 -8.22
CA GLU A 206 -1.52 12.13 -7.77
C GLU A 206 -1.11 12.26 -6.29
N LEU A 207 -1.67 11.41 -5.42
CA LEU A 207 -1.31 11.39 -4.01
C LEU A 207 0.17 11.02 -3.81
N GLN A 208 0.67 10.02 -4.55
CA GLN A 208 2.08 9.64 -4.49
C GLN A 208 2.99 10.82 -4.84
N LYS A 209 2.72 11.52 -5.94
CA LYS A 209 3.52 12.66 -6.40
C LYS A 209 3.41 13.87 -5.47
N THR A 210 2.20 14.18 -5.01
CA THR A 210 1.93 15.40 -4.23
C THR A 210 2.45 15.27 -2.80
N LEU A 211 2.31 14.08 -2.20
CA LEU A 211 2.70 13.81 -0.82
C LEU A 211 4.07 13.15 -0.69
N GLY A 212 4.72 12.79 -1.81
CA GLY A 212 6.00 12.08 -1.81
C GLY A 212 5.91 10.65 -1.27
N LEU A 213 4.75 10.00 -1.42
CA LEU A 213 4.51 8.66 -0.89
C LEU A 213 5.38 7.61 -1.57
N THR A 214 5.72 6.56 -0.81
CA THR A 214 6.13 5.28 -1.37
C THR A 214 4.91 4.35 -1.37
N VAL A 215 4.66 3.63 -2.45
CA VAL A 215 3.48 2.76 -2.55
C VAL A 215 3.89 1.32 -2.84
N PHE A 216 3.47 0.41 -1.99
CA PHE A 216 3.54 -1.05 -2.20
C PHE A 216 2.17 -1.53 -2.63
N LEU A 217 2.03 -1.87 -3.91
CA LEU A 217 0.75 -2.19 -4.54
C LEU A 217 0.68 -3.66 -4.95
N ILE A 218 -0.23 -4.43 -4.35
CA ILE A 218 -0.58 -5.76 -4.84
C ILE A 218 -1.75 -5.62 -5.82
N THR A 219 -1.58 -6.10 -7.04
CA THR A 219 -2.65 -6.16 -8.03
C THR A 219 -2.43 -7.28 -9.02
N HIS A 220 -3.49 -7.68 -9.71
CA HIS A 220 -3.45 -8.53 -10.90
C HIS A 220 -3.96 -7.80 -12.15
N ASP A 221 -4.26 -6.52 -12.01
CA ASP A 221 -4.75 -5.66 -13.09
C ASP A 221 -3.56 -5.08 -13.86
N LEU A 222 -3.45 -5.47 -15.14
CA LEU A 222 -2.39 -5.00 -16.03
C LEU A 222 -2.53 -3.51 -16.32
N ASP A 223 -3.76 -3.00 -16.48
CA ASP A 223 -3.97 -1.59 -16.78
C ASP A 223 -3.43 -0.71 -15.64
N THR A 224 -3.69 -1.08 -14.37
CA THR A 224 -3.10 -0.43 -13.19
C THR A 224 -1.56 -0.47 -13.21
N LEU A 225 -0.96 -1.65 -13.51
CA LEU A 225 0.51 -1.78 -13.54
C LEU A 225 1.15 -0.85 -14.56
N TYR A 226 0.60 -0.81 -15.76
CA TYR A 226 1.09 0.05 -16.84
C TYR A 226 0.83 1.53 -16.58
N ALA A 227 -0.29 1.87 -15.90
CA ALA A 227 -0.69 3.26 -15.70
C ALA A 227 0.14 3.98 -14.63
N ILE A 228 0.44 3.29 -13.50
CA ILE A 228 0.97 3.98 -12.33
C ILE A 228 2.23 3.37 -11.70
N CYS A 229 2.61 2.13 -12.04
CA CYS A 229 3.78 1.52 -11.40
C CYS A 229 5.10 1.94 -12.05
N ASP A 230 6.05 2.39 -11.23
CA ASP A 230 7.43 2.67 -11.67
C ASP A 230 8.19 1.38 -11.93
N ARG A 231 8.00 0.39 -11.06
CA ARG A 231 8.59 -0.94 -11.17
C ARG A 231 7.57 -1.99 -10.77
N VAL A 232 7.76 -3.21 -11.25
CA VAL A 232 6.93 -4.37 -10.90
C VAL A 232 7.82 -5.51 -10.44
N ALA A 233 7.49 -6.11 -9.28
CA ALA A 233 8.08 -7.34 -8.76
C ALA A 233 7.19 -8.54 -9.10
N VAL A 234 7.76 -9.55 -9.71
CA VAL A 234 7.06 -10.78 -10.12
C VAL A 234 7.35 -11.89 -9.14
N LEU A 235 6.30 -12.36 -8.44
CA LEU A 235 6.36 -13.49 -7.51
C LEU A 235 6.00 -14.79 -8.22
N ALA A 236 6.98 -15.68 -8.33
CA ALA A 236 6.80 -17.07 -8.76
C ALA A 236 7.85 -17.95 -8.07
N ASP A 237 7.69 -19.26 -8.09
CA ASP A 237 8.66 -20.21 -7.54
C ASP A 237 9.11 -19.89 -6.12
N LYS A 238 8.17 -19.38 -5.30
CA LYS A 238 8.37 -18.96 -3.90
C LYS A 238 9.33 -17.77 -3.70
N LYS A 239 9.70 -17.06 -4.76
CA LYS A 239 10.66 -15.94 -4.77
C LYS A 239 10.15 -14.77 -5.61
N VAL A 240 10.85 -13.65 -5.53
CA VAL A 240 10.81 -12.62 -6.57
C VAL A 240 11.74 -13.09 -7.69
N ILE A 241 11.15 -13.46 -8.83
CA ILE A 241 11.91 -13.99 -9.98
C ILE A 241 12.43 -12.88 -10.91
N ALA A 242 11.77 -11.72 -10.89
CA ALA A 242 12.18 -10.53 -11.63
C ALA A 242 11.61 -9.29 -10.95
N ILE A 243 12.33 -8.16 -11.06
CA ILE A 243 11.88 -6.85 -10.61
C ILE A 243 12.50 -5.79 -11.54
N GLY A 244 11.68 -4.90 -12.07
CA GLY A 244 12.13 -3.84 -12.99
C GLY A 244 10.96 -3.06 -13.56
N THR A 245 11.26 -2.18 -14.51
CA THR A 245 10.23 -1.51 -15.32
C THR A 245 9.49 -2.56 -16.17
N ILE A 246 8.35 -2.18 -16.72
CA ILE A 246 7.61 -3.12 -17.57
C ILE A 246 8.40 -3.49 -18.81
N GLU A 247 9.18 -2.55 -19.38
CA GLU A 247 10.06 -2.81 -20.52
C GLU A 247 11.13 -3.85 -20.20
N GLU A 248 11.76 -3.77 -19.02
CA GLU A 248 12.75 -4.73 -18.52
C GLU A 248 12.12 -6.11 -18.31
N LEU A 249 10.89 -6.15 -17.77
CA LEU A 249 10.17 -7.41 -17.57
C LEU A 249 9.76 -8.06 -18.90
N LEU A 250 9.34 -7.29 -19.89
CA LEU A 250 9.02 -7.78 -21.24
C LEU A 250 10.24 -8.39 -21.93
N ALA A 251 11.45 -7.90 -21.64
CA ALA A 251 12.70 -8.46 -22.14
C ALA A 251 13.19 -9.71 -21.37
N THR A 252 12.58 -10.04 -20.23
CA THR A 252 12.97 -11.18 -19.39
C THR A 252 12.47 -12.49 -20.00
N ASP A 253 13.38 -13.43 -20.27
CA ASP A 253 13.06 -14.77 -20.81
C ASP A 253 12.59 -15.71 -19.68
N HIS A 254 11.34 -15.52 -19.24
CA HIS A 254 10.69 -16.38 -18.26
C HIS A 254 9.26 -16.69 -18.72
N PRO A 255 8.85 -17.98 -18.82
CA PRO A 255 7.55 -18.38 -19.41
C PRO A 255 6.36 -17.66 -18.79
N TRP A 256 6.29 -17.57 -17.45
CA TRP A 256 5.20 -16.92 -16.76
C TRP A 256 5.15 -15.40 -17.06
N ILE A 257 6.31 -14.73 -17.11
CA ILE A 257 6.39 -13.29 -17.41
C ILE A 257 5.92 -13.03 -18.83
N GLN A 258 6.40 -13.84 -19.79
CA GLN A 258 6.00 -13.72 -21.20
C GLN A 258 4.51 -13.96 -21.38
N GLU A 259 3.93 -14.99 -20.73
CA GLU A 259 2.50 -15.27 -20.79
C GLU A 259 1.67 -14.14 -20.16
N TYR A 260 2.11 -13.61 -19.01
CA TYR A 260 1.38 -12.59 -18.26
C TYR A 260 1.38 -11.24 -18.97
N PHE A 261 2.54 -10.73 -19.38
CA PHE A 261 2.67 -9.40 -19.98
C PHE A 261 2.47 -9.40 -21.50
N ASN A 262 2.88 -10.43 -22.24
CA ASN A 262 2.72 -10.55 -23.68
C ASN A 262 1.48 -11.36 -24.09
N GLY A 263 0.70 -11.84 -23.13
CA GLY A 263 -0.59 -12.51 -23.39
C GLY A 263 -1.63 -11.55 -24.02
N PRO A 264 -2.82 -12.06 -24.38
CA PRO A 264 -3.86 -11.23 -25.02
C PRO A 264 -4.26 -9.99 -24.22
N ARG A 265 -4.30 -10.11 -22.88
CA ARG A 265 -4.61 -8.98 -21.96
C ARG A 265 -3.47 -7.96 -21.89
N GLY A 266 -2.21 -8.41 -21.82
CA GLY A 266 -1.04 -7.53 -21.80
C GLY A 266 -0.94 -6.71 -23.08
N ARG A 267 -1.14 -7.34 -24.25
CA ARG A 267 -1.15 -6.60 -25.54
C ARG A 267 -2.29 -5.57 -25.63
N ALA A 268 -3.45 -5.87 -25.06
CA ALA A 268 -4.56 -4.91 -25.02
C ALA A 268 -4.24 -3.69 -24.12
N ALA A 269 -3.61 -3.90 -22.97
CA ALA A 269 -3.16 -2.83 -22.09
C ALA A 269 -2.14 -1.92 -22.78
N VAL A 270 -1.11 -2.48 -23.41
CA VAL A 270 -0.11 -1.72 -24.19
C VAL A 270 -0.78 -0.87 -25.26
N ALA A 271 -1.66 -1.46 -26.07
CA ALA A 271 -2.34 -0.75 -27.16
C ALA A 271 -3.21 0.41 -26.66
N THR A 272 -3.82 0.27 -25.48
CA THR A 272 -4.62 1.33 -24.85
C THR A 272 -3.74 2.50 -24.42
N ILE A 273 -2.57 2.23 -23.84
CA ILE A 273 -1.64 3.28 -23.40
C ILE A 273 -1.01 4.03 -24.56
N GLU A 274 -0.60 3.32 -25.62
CA GLU A 274 -0.07 3.94 -26.82
C GLU A 274 -1.09 4.89 -27.47
N ARG A 275 -2.35 4.49 -27.50
CA ARG A 275 -3.43 5.34 -27.98
C ARG A 275 -3.62 6.59 -27.13
N ASN A 276 -3.66 6.43 -25.77
CA ASN A 276 -3.82 7.56 -24.86
C ASN A 276 -2.64 8.55 -24.93
N LYS A 277 -1.40 8.05 -25.13
CA LYS A 277 -0.21 8.90 -25.33
C LYS A 277 -0.21 9.65 -26.68
N ALA A 278 -0.92 9.14 -27.67
CA ALA A 278 -1.04 9.77 -28.98
C ALA A 278 -2.15 10.83 -29.06
N GLU A 279 -3.11 10.79 -28.14
CA GLU A 279 -4.28 11.68 -28.08
C GLU A 279 -4.10 12.85 -27.09
N GLY A 280 -3.07 12.85 -26.22
CA GLY A 280 -2.75 13.90 -25.25
C GLY A 280 -1.49 14.67 -25.61
#